data_06e724d58c9904b24de06e53890f37a6
#
_entry.id   06e724d58c9904b24de06e53890f37a6
#
_cell.length_a   1.000
_cell.length_b   1.000
_cell.length_c   1.000
_cell.angle_alpha   90.00
_cell.angle_beta   90.00
_cell.angle_gamma   90.00
#
_symmetry.space_group_name_H-M   'P 1'
#
loop_
_entity.id
_entity.type
_entity.pdbx_description
1 polymer ?
#
loop_
_entity_poly.entity_id
_entity_poly.type
_entity_poly.pdbx_seq_one_letter_code
_entity_poly.pdbx_strand_id
1 'polypeptide(L)'
;KRIFTIIMMAVAHMCAAIAVSAEVKASVVSPDGATVVNVMENEAKVYYQVDHNGKNFLNPSRLGLRTNAFDFTELEFVSMDKERAEGEYEMNRSKASRMSYDVTKAVLTFRNKEGKNLIVEFHVGGNDIAFRYFIPKEGETGSIRIFEELTEFCFNDSAEQFRPDRTGQGKHCTLNSC
;
A
#
# COMPACT_ATOMS: atom_id res chain seq x y z
N LYS A 1 -63.94 34.29 3.34
CA LYS A 1 -62.52 34.44 2.83
C LYS A 1 -61.70 33.36 3.49
N ARG A 2 -61.47 32.31 2.76
CA ARG A 2 -60.63 31.18 3.22
C ARG A 2 -59.20 31.42 2.72
N ILE A 3 -58.28 31.66 3.65
CA ILE A 3 -56.87 31.76 3.35
C ILE A 3 -56.32 30.34 3.41
N PHE A 4 -56.00 29.76 2.25
CA PHE A 4 -55.27 28.51 2.13
C PHE A 4 -53.80 28.82 2.38
N THR A 5 -53.31 28.43 3.53
CA THR A 5 -51.89 28.44 3.82
C THR A 5 -51.29 27.15 3.26
N ILE A 6 -50.61 27.26 2.12
CA ILE A 6 -49.83 26.16 1.54
C ILE A 6 -48.54 26.09 2.36
N ILE A 7 -48.44 25.09 3.21
CA ILE A 7 -47.19 24.69 3.85
C ILE A 7 -46.38 23.94 2.81
N MET A 8 -45.44 24.64 2.22
CA MET A 8 -44.45 24.08 1.32
C MET A 8 -43.39 23.33 2.17
N MET A 9 -43.57 22.04 2.29
CA MET A 9 -42.65 21.16 2.98
C MET A 9 -41.42 20.96 2.07
N ALA A 10 -40.41 21.82 2.30
CA ALA A 10 -39.09 21.62 1.68
C ALA A 10 -38.44 20.40 2.31
N VAL A 11 -38.55 19.26 1.63
CA VAL A 11 -37.77 18.10 1.94
C VAL A 11 -36.34 18.38 1.47
N ALA A 12 -35.55 18.92 2.38
CA ALA A 12 -34.10 18.99 2.18
C ALA A 12 -33.57 17.56 2.13
N HIS A 13 -33.33 17.06 0.93
CA HIS A 13 -32.52 15.88 0.73
C HIS A 13 -31.12 16.23 1.19
N MET A 14 -30.84 15.94 2.47
CA MET A 14 -29.50 15.92 3.01
C MET A 14 -28.83 14.69 2.40
N CYS A 15 -28.19 14.89 1.25
CA CYS A 15 -27.28 13.92 0.68
C CYS A 15 -26.11 13.83 1.67
N ALA A 16 -26.23 12.95 2.66
CA ALA A 16 -25.11 12.56 3.48
C ALA A 16 -24.14 11.84 2.53
N ALA A 17 -23.13 12.55 2.07
CA ALA A 17 -21.98 11.94 1.47
C ALA A 17 -21.41 11.02 2.56
N ILE A 18 -21.69 9.72 2.46
CA ILE A 18 -21.02 8.72 3.25
C ILE A 18 -19.58 8.74 2.70
N ALA A 19 -18.72 9.50 3.36
CA ALA A 19 -17.30 9.36 3.16
C ALA A 19 -17.01 7.92 3.61
N VAL A 20 -16.85 7.01 2.64
CA VAL A 20 -16.35 5.67 2.89
C VAL A 20 -14.90 5.87 3.33
N SER A 21 -14.72 5.97 4.64
CA SER A 21 -13.41 6.10 5.25
C SER A 21 -12.74 4.74 5.16
N ALA A 22 -11.62 4.66 4.46
CA ALA A 22 -10.78 3.47 4.47
C ALA A 22 -10.34 3.21 5.92
N GLU A 23 -10.60 2.00 6.41
CA GLU A 23 -10.23 1.62 7.78
C GLU A 23 -8.77 1.19 7.82
N VAL A 24 -7.97 1.83 8.69
CA VAL A 24 -6.59 1.40 8.94
C VAL A 24 -6.60 0.09 9.72
N LYS A 25 -6.13 -0.97 9.09
CA LYS A 25 -6.05 -2.33 9.68
C LYS A 25 -4.72 -2.60 10.36
N ALA A 26 -3.64 -2.01 9.85
CA ALA A 26 -2.30 -2.21 10.36
C ALA A 26 -1.44 -0.97 10.15
N SER A 27 -0.46 -0.77 11.04
CA SER A 27 0.54 0.29 10.92
C SER A 27 1.93 -0.25 11.24
N VAL A 28 2.88 -0.01 10.33
CA VAL A 28 4.27 -0.42 10.44
C VAL A 28 5.13 0.83 10.50
N VAL A 29 5.88 0.97 11.58
CA VAL A 29 6.74 2.14 11.84
C VAL A 29 8.19 1.71 11.76
N SER A 30 9.03 2.49 11.08
CA SER A 30 10.49 2.28 11.05
C SER A 30 11.10 2.34 12.46
N PRO A 31 12.26 1.71 12.70
CA PRO A 31 12.91 1.71 14.03
C PRO A 31 13.20 3.10 14.59
N ASP A 32 13.49 4.06 13.73
CA ASP A 32 13.74 5.47 14.09
C ASP A 32 12.46 6.34 14.15
N GLY A 33 11.30 5.77 13.79
CA GLY A 33 10.01 6.48 13.79
C GLY A 33 9.79 7.44 12.61
N ALA A 34 10.75 7.56 11.69
CA ALA A 34 10.68 8.53 10.60
C ALA A 34 9.66 8.13 9.52
N THR A 35 9.51 6.84 9.25
CA THR A 35 8.65 6.31 8.18
C THR A 35 7.54 5.45 8.77
N VAL A 36 6.32 5.69 8.30
CA VAL A 36 5.12 4.96 8.71
C VAL A 36 4.39 4.45 7.48
N VAL A 37 4.13 3.15 7.44
CA VAL A 37 3.29 2.50 6.42
C VAL A 37 1.96 2.13 7.06
N ASN A 38 0.88 2.74 6.61
CA ASN A 38 -0.48 2.42 7.03
C ASN A 38 -1.14 1.53 5.97
N VAL A 39 -1.63 0.37 6.41
CA VAL A 39 -2.37 -0.55 5.56
C VAL A 39 -3.85 -0.42 5.86
N MET A 40 -4.64 -0.20 4.82
CA MET A 40 -6.05 0.13 4.89
C MET A 40 -6.87 -0.83 4.06
N GLU A 41 -8.11 -1.01 4.45
CA GLU A 41 -9.09 -1.80 3.71
C GLU A 41 -10.32 -0.94 3.41
N ASN A 42 -10.77 -1.02 2.17
CA ASN A 42 -12.01 -0.40 1.71
C ASN A 42 -12.67 -1.28 0.64
N GLU A 43 -13.92 -1.68 0.86
CA GLU A 43 -14.70 -2.51 -0.07
C GLU A 43 -13.94 -3.76 -0.55
N ALA A 44 -13.36 -4.51 0.40
CA ALA A 44 -12.52 -5.68 0.15
C ALA A 44 -11.30 -5.42 -0.77
N LYS A 45 -10.85 -4.19 -0.88
CA LYS A 45 -9.61 -3.82 -1.54
C LYS A 45 -8.62 -3.32 -0.51
N VAL A 46 -7.38 -3.73 -0.65
CA VAL A 46 -6.30 -3.37 0.26
C VAL A 46 -5.45 -2.28 -0.37
N TYR A 47 -5.14 -1.27 0.44
CA TYR A 47 -4.29 -0.14 0.09
C TYR A 47 -3.19 0.04 1.12
N TYR A 48 -2.11 0.64 0.73
CA TYR A 48 -1.07 1.12 1.63
C TYR A 48 -0.80 2.59 1.38
N GLN A 49 -0.48 3.31 2.44
CA GLN A 49 -0.11 4.71 2.43
C GLN A 49 1.21 4.85 3.17
N VAL A 50 2.03 5.78 2.74
CA VAL A 50 3.33 6.04 3.37
C VAL A 50 3.41 7.48 3.81
N ASP A 51 3.74 7.67 5.07
CA ASP A 51 4.09 8.95 5.66
C ASP A 51 5.57 8.94 6.04
N HIS A 52 6.28 10.01 5.72
CA HIS A 52 7.69 10.18 6.09
C HIS A 52 7.90 11.52 6.79
N ASN A 53 8.50 11.49 8.00
CA ASN A 53 8.67 12.65 8.87
C ASN A 53 7.37 13.44 9.10
N GLY A 54 6.24 12.71 9.28
CA GLY A 54 4.92 13.28 9.52
C GLY A 54 4.28 13.93 8.30
N LYS A 55 4.84 13.76 7.10
CA LYS A 55 4.27 14.23 5.84
C LYS A 55 3.87 13.05 4.97
N ASN A 56 2.73 13.17 4.32
CA ASN A 56 2.32 12.15 3.36
C ASN A 56 3.27 12.15 2.16
N PHE A 57 3.87 10.99 1.89
CA PHE A 57 4.77 10.74 0.77
C PHE A 57 4.08 9.97 -0.35
N LEU A 58 3.33 8.94 0.03
CA LEU A 58 2.57 8.10 -0.90
C LEU A 58 1.11 8.07 -0.45
N ASN A 59 0.22 8.50 -1.34
CA ASN A 59 -1.22 8.42 -1.15
C ASN A 59 -1.69 6.95 -1.11
N PRO A 60 -2.93 6.66 -0.69
CA PRO A 60 -3.45 5.31 -0.74
C PRO A 60 -3.23 4.65 -2.09
N SER A 61 -2.39 3.63 -2.12
CA SER A 61 -1.94 2.89 -3.30
C SER A 61 -2.37 1.45 -3.17
N ARG A 62 -2.94 0.89 -4.22
CA ARG A 62 -3.55 -0.44 -4.19
C ARG A 62 -2.50 -1.54 -4.10
N LEU A 63 -2.87 -2.64 -3.41
CA LEU A 63 -2.18 -3.92 -3.44
C LEU A 63 -3.10 -4.98 -4.04
N GLY A 64 -2.53 -5.91 -4.79
CA GLY A 64 -3.27 -7.04 -5.33
C GLY A 64 -2.58 -7.71 -6.51
N LEU A 65 -2.97 -8.95 -6.76
CA LEU A 65 -2.49 -9.78 -7.86
C LEU A 65 -3.63 -10.58 -8.47
N ARG A 66 -3.53 -10.88 -9.77
CA ARG A 66 -4.34 -11.91 -10.41
C ARG A 66 -3.44 -12.96 -11.06
N THR A 67 -3.69 -14.21 -10.73
CA THR A 67 -2.90 -15.35 -11.20
C THR A 67 -3.78 -16.35 -11.96
N ASN A 68 -3.15 -17.36 -12.56
CA ASN A 68 -3.87 -18.46 -13.19
C ASN A 68 -4.57 -19.40 -12.18
N ALA A 69 -4.18 -19.35 -10.91
CA ALA A 69 -4.71 -20.23 -9.87
C ALA A 69 -5.63 -19.50 -8.88
N PHE A 70 -5.33 -18.22 -8.58
CA PHE A 70 -6.00 -17.45 -7.54
C PHE A 70 -6.23 -16.02 -7.98
N ASP A 71 -7.37 -15.45 -7.57
CA ASP A 71 -7.68 -14.04 -7.72
C ASP A 71 -7.51 -13.33 -6.36
N PHE A 72 -6.53 -12.41 -6.29
CA PHE A 72 -6.25 -11.56 -5.13
C PHE A 72 -6.57 -10.09 -5.41
N THR A 73 -7.57 -9.82 -6.24
CA THR A 73 -8.06 -8.46 -6.52
C THR A 73 -8.93 -7.92 -5.39
N GLU A 74 -9.55 -8.83 -4.63
CA GLU A 74 -10.32 -8.54 -3.44
C GLU A 74 -9.73 -9.34 -2.27
N LEU A 75 -9.41 -8.62 -1.20
CA LEU A 75 -8.65 -9.12 -0.07
C LEU A 75 -9.22 -8.56 1.23
N GLU A 76 -9.27 -9.41 2.26
CA GLU A 76 -9.57 -9.05 3.64
C GLU A 76 -8.32 -9.20 4.50
N PHE A 77 -8.07 -8.25 5.39
CA PHE A 77 -6.97 -8.33 6.34
C PHE A 77 -7.24 -9.42 7.39
N VAL A 78 -6.26 -10.30 7.63
CA VAL A 78 -6.36 -11.40 8.60
C VAL A 78 -5.48 -11.13 9.82
N SER A 79 -4.18 -10.89 9.60
CA SER A 79 -3.22 -10.71 10.70
C SER A 79 -1.98 -9.96 10.26
N MET A 80 -1.25 -9.44 11.23
CA MET A 80 0.07 -8.87 11.05
C MET A 80 0.98 -9.36 12.18
N ASP A 81 2.16 -9.85 11.80
CA ASP A 81 3.30 -10.08 12.68
C ASP A 81 4.41 -9.11 12.32
N LYS A 82 5.10 -8.57 13.32
CA LYS A 82 6.21 -7.63 13.10
C LYS A 82 7.39 -7.92 14.01
N GLU A 83 8.57 -7.72 13.46
CA GLU A 83 9.85 -7.84 14.16
C GLU A 83 10.82 -6.77 13.68
N ARG A 84 11.81 -6.42 14.50
CA ARG A 84 12.95 -5.61 14.07
C ARG A 84 13.99 -6.52 13.44
N ALA A 85 14.50 -6.15 12.30
CA ALA A 85 15.56 -6.85 11.60
C ALA A 85 16.70 -5.88 11.31
N GLU A 86 17.90 -6.25 11.74
CA GLU A 86 19.13 -5.47 11.51
C GLU A 86 20.24 -6.40 11.00
N GLY A 87 21.13 -5.85 10.20
CA GLY A 87 22.24 -6.62 9.68
C GLY A 87 23.15 -5.82 8.76
N GLU A 88 24.19 -6.48 8.30
CA GLU A 88 25.14 -5.94 7.36
C GLU A 88 25.36 -6.92 6.20
N TYR A 89 25.59 -6.40 5.01
CA TYR A 89 25.98 -7.20 3.86
C TYR A 89 27.01 -6.47 3.00
N GLU A 90 27.81 -7.23 2.28
CA GLU A 90 28.82 -6.73 1.38
C GLU A 90 28.40 -6.85 -0.08
N MET A 91 28.64 -5.80 -0.85
CA MET A 91 28.41 -5.77 -2.30
C MET A 91 29.71 -5.58 -3.06
N ASN A 92 30.12 -6.62 -3.81
CA ASN A 92 31.42 -6.64 -4.50
C ASN A 92 31.51 -5.70 -5.72
N ARG A 93 30.42 -5.09 -6.17
CA ARG A 93 30.36 -4.30 -7.41
C ARG A 93 29.58 -2.98 -7.28
N SER A 94 29.49 -2.41 -6.09
CA SER A 94 28.81 -1.12 -5.88
C SER A 94 29.77 -0.06 -5.33
N LYS A 95 29.35 1.23 -5.35
CA LYS A 95 30.11 2.34 -4.78
C LYS A 95 30.32 2.22 -3.26
N ALA A 96 29.45 1.50 -2.58
CA ALA A 96 29.58 1.16 -1.17
C ALA A 96 29.82 -0.36 -1.05
N SER A 97 30.95 -0.76 -0.47
CA SER A 97 31.30 -2.16 -0.30
C SER A 97 30.57 -2.83 0.86
N ARG A 98 30.18 -2.07 1.87
CA ARG A 98 29.41 -2.53 3.04
C ARG A 98 28.15 -1.71 3.21
N MET A 99 27.03 -2.38 3.38
CA MET A 99 25.72 -1.79 3.65
C MET A 99 25.18 -2.37 4.95
N SER A 100 24.64 -1.50 5.81
CA SER A 100 23.88 -1.89 7.00
C SER A 100 22.42 -1.57 6.79
N TYR A 101 21.56 -2.38 7.37
CA TYR A 101 20.11 -2.12 7.40
C TYR A 101 19.60 -2.28 8.82
N ASP A 102 18.61 -1.46 9.15
CA ASP A 102 17.83 -1.52 10.38
C ASP A 102 16.38 -1.20 10.00
N VAL A 103 15.54 -2.22 9.99
CA VAL A 103 14.18 -2.14 9.48
C VAL A 103 13.18 -2.81 10.42
N THR A 104 11.96 -2.33 10.40
CA THR A 104 10.82 -3.09 10.91
C THR A 104 10.31 -3.97 9.78
N LYS A 105 10.44 -5.27 9.95
CA LYS A 105 9.86 -6.27 9.06
C LYS A 105 8.44 -6.58 9.55
N ALA A 106 7.47 -6.46 8.67
CA ALA A 106 6.07 -6.78 8.94
C ALA A 106 5.55 -7.79 7.91
N VAL A 107 4.97 -8.86 8.41
CA VAL A 107 4.35 -9.92 7.60
C VAL A 107 2.84 -9.80 7.77
N LEU A 108 2.16 -9.35 6.71
CA LEU A 108 0.72 -9.19 6.68
C LEU A 108 0.08 -10.32 5.91
N THR A 109 -0.90 -10.96 6.49
CA THR A 109 -1.70 -12.01 5.85
C THR A 109 -3.05 -11.44 5.44
N PHE A 110 -3.36 -11.60 4.18
CA PHE A 110 -4.66 -11.28 3.59
C PHE A 110 -5.31 -12.55 3.07
N ARG A 111 -6.63 -12.54 2.96
CA ARG A 111 -7.42 -13.65 2.46
C ARG A 111 -8.36 -13.19 1.36
N ASN A 112 -8.43 -13.95 0.28
CA ASN A 112 -9.38 -13.70 -0.78
C ASN A 112 -10.75 -14.37 -0.49
N LYS A 113 -11.75 -14.12 -1.33
CA LYS A 113 -13.09 -14.70 -1.21
C LYS A 113 -13.13 -16.24 -1.26
N GLU A 114 -12.12 -16.87 -1.86
CA GLU A 114 -11.99 -18.33 -1.95
C GLU A 114 -11.30 -18.95 -0.72
N GLY A 115 -10.95 -18.13 0.27
CA GLY A 115 -10.24 -18.56 1.47
C GLY A 115 -8.73 -18.75 1.28
N LYS A 116 -8.14 -18.26 0.16
CA LYS A 116 -6.73 -18.37 -0.14
C LYS A 116 -5.96 -17.19 0.42
N ASN A 117 -4.78 -17.46 0.94
CA ASN A 117 -3.94 -16.45 1.56
C ASN A 117 -2.96 -15.81 0.57
N LEU A 118 -2.85 -14.49 0.62
CA LEU A 118 -1.77 -13.69 0.08
C LEU A 118 -1.01 -13.08 1.24
N ILE A 119 0.31 -13.27 1.26
CA ILE A 119 1.17 -12.66 2.27
C ILE A 119 1.91 -11.49 1.64
N VAL A 120 1.92 -10.36 2.32
CA VAL A 120 2.71 -9.18 1.94
C VAL A 120 3.72 -8.92 3.05
N GLU A 121 5.00 -9.02 2.73
CA GLU A 121 6.08 -8.74 3.66
C GLU A 121 6.64 -7.34 3.37
N PHE A 122 6.51 -6.43 4.32
CA PHE A 122 7.10 -5.10 4.29
C PHE A 122 8.39 -5.06 5.09
N HIS A 123 9.38 -4.34 4.56
CA HIS A 123 10.58 -3.91 5.26
C HIS A 123 10.59 -2.40 5.28
N VAL A 124 10.44 -1.81 6.45
CA VAL A 124 10.31 -0.36 6.63
C VAL A 124 11.51 0.17 7.38
N GLY A 125 12.39 0.84 6.67
CA GLY A 125 13.54 1.58 7.19
C GLY A 125 13.24 3.06 7.39
N GLY A 126 14.20 3.80 7.93
CA GLY A 126 14.05 5.24 8.15
C GLY A 126 13.84 6.03 6.87
N ASN A 127 14.50 5.65 5.77
CA ASN A 127 14.47 6.35 4.49
C ASN A 127 14.10 5.43 3.32
N ASP A 128 13.74 4.19 3.57
CA ASP A 128 13.47 3.21 2.54
C ASP A 128 12.32 2.27 2.92
N ILE A 129 11.63 1.80 1.91
CA ILE A 129 10.57 0.82 2.03
C ILE A 129 10.74 -0.19 0.91
N ALA A 130 10.68 -1.45 1.28
CA ALA A 130 10.58 -2.55 0.33
C ALA A 130 9.42 -3.45 0.72
N PHE A 131 8.77 -4.06 -0.25
CA PHE A 131 7.80 -5.12 0.02
C PHE A 131 7.84 -6.19 -1.06
N ARG A 132 7.32 -7.35 -0.72
CA ARG A 132 7.14 -8.46 -1.63
C ARG A 132 5.87 -9.22 -1.34
N TYR A 133 5.31 -9.83 -2.38
CA TYR A 133 4.23 -10.79 -2.25
C TYR A 133 4.80 -12.20 -2.07
N PHE A 134 4.12 -12.96 -1.23
CA PHE A 134 4.36 -14.39 -1.09
C PHE A 134 3.02 -15.12 -1.16
N ILE A 135 2.89 -16.06 -2.10
CA ILE A 135 1.73 -16.92 -2.25
C ILE A 135 2.10 -18.28 -1.67
N PRO A 136 1.47 -18.71 -0.56
CA PRO A 136 1.75 -20.02 0.01
C PRO A 136 1.49 -21.14 -1.02
N LYS A 137 2.41 -22.10 -1.08
CA LYS A 137 2.25 -23.25 -1.95
C LYS A 137 1.09 -24.11 -1.46
N GLU A 138 0.14 -24.41 -2.35
CA GLU A 138 -0.94 -25.33 -2.09
C GLU A 138 -0.86 -26.55 -3.02
N GLY A 139 -0.87 -27.74 -2.44
CA GLY A 139 -0.86 -29.00 -3.18
C GLY A 139 0.41 -29.24 -4.01
N GLU A 140 0.22 -29.96 -5.12
CA GLU A 140 1.28 -30.37 -6.05
C GLU A 140 1.61 -29.31 -7.13
N THR A 141 1.03 -28.08 -7.04
CA THR A 141 1.21 -27.05 -8.07
C THR A 141 2.68 -26.64 -8.18
N GLY A 142 3.27 -26.86 -9.34
CA GLY A 142 4.69 -26.58 -9.59
C GLY A 142 5.01 -25.11 -9.89
N SER A 143 4.03 -24.33 -10.41
CA SER A 143 4.23 -22.94 -10.80
C SER A 143 2.92 -22.14 -10.80
N ILE A 144 3.03 -20.84 -10.50
CA ILE A 144 1.95 -19.88 -10.62
C ILE A 144 2.35 -18.85 -11.66
N ARG A 145 1.44 -18.53 -12.59
CA ARG A 145 1.61 -17.46 -13.57
C ARG A 145 0.83 -16.24 -13.10
N ILE A 146 1.51 -15.12 -12.94
CA ILE A 146 0.89 -13.82 -12.68
C ILE A 146 0.36 -13.27 -14.01
N PHE A 147 -0.93 -12.97 -14.07
CA PHE A 147 -1.57 -12.33 -15.22
C PHE A 147 -1.56 -10.83 -15.09
N GLU A 148 -1.74 -10.33 -13.87
CA GLU A 148 -1.84 -8.90 -13.61
C GLU A 148 -1.35 -8.60 -12.19
N GLU A 149 -0.58 -7.54 -12.07
CA GLU A 149 -0.19 -6.94 -10.80
C GLU A 149 -0.93 -5.62 -10.66
N LEU A 150 -1.69 -5.47 -9.57
CA LEU A 150 -2.51 -4.30 -9.28
C LEU A 150 -1.83 -3.33 -8.33
N THR A 151 -0.53 -3.50 -8.12
CA THR A 151 0.24 -2.64 -7.24
C THR A 151 0.35 -1.24 -7.82
N GLU A 152 -0.05 -0.25 -7.04
CA GLU A 152 0.01 1.17 -7.39
C GLU A 152 1.06 1.88 -6.55
N PHE A 153 1.54 3.01 -7.06
CA PHE A 153 2.44 3.95 -6.40
C PHE A 153 1.94 5.38 -6.64
N CYS A 154 0.95 5.78 -5.85
CA CYS A 154 0.28 7.08 -5.98
C CYS A 154 1.02 8.15 -5.18
N PHE A 155 2.04 8.75 -5.78
CA PHE A 155 2.81 9.79 -5.11
C PHE A 155 1.99 11.05 -4.87
N ASN A 156 2.28 11.75 -3.77
CA ASN A 156 1.72 13.05 -3.52
C ASN A 156 2.22 14.06 -4.58
N ASP A 157 1.39 15.04 -4.95
CA ASP A 157 1.72 16.07 -5.95
C ASP A 157 3.01 16.87 -5.65
N SER A 158 3.43 16.90 -4.40
CA SER A 158 4.69 17.53 -3.97
C SER A 158 5.91 16.59 -4.04
N ALA A 159 5.73 15.33 -4.41
CA ALA A 159 6.83 14.38 -4.50
C ALA A 159 7.63 14.59 -5.80
N GLU A 160 8.93 14.77 -5.64
CA GLU A 160 9.85 14.84 -6.77
C GLU A 160 10.46 13.45 -7.02
N GLN A 161 10.36 12.97 -8.25
CA GLN A 161 11.00 11.73 -8.66
C GLN A 161 12.25 12.01 -9.51
N PHE A 162 13.37 11.44 -9.10
CA PHE A 162 14.58 11.39 -9.91
C PHE A 162 14.54 10.16 -10.84
N ARG A 163 14.50 10.39 -12.16
CA ARG A 163 14.68 9.33 -13.17
C ARG A 163 15.97 9.56 -13.92
N PRO A 164 16.95 8.66 -13.84
CA PRO A 164 18.09 8.71 -14.73
C PRO A 164 17.59 8.43 -16.16
N ASP A 165 17.89 9.32 -17.09
CA ASP A 165 17.65 9.06 -18.51
C ASP A 165 18.69 8.08 -19.07
N ARG A 166 18.48 7.64 -20.32
CA ARG A 166 19.41 6.74 -21.01
C ARG A 166 20.80 7.40 -21.27
N THR A 167 20.93 8.72 -21.10
CA THR A 167 22.17 9.48 -21.27
C THR A 167 22.90 9.71 -19.96
N GLY A 168 22.35 9.24 -18.82
CA GLY A 168 22.92 9.42 -17.49
C GLY A 168 22.67 10.80 -16.88
N GLN A 169 21.90 11.66 -17.54
CA GLN A 169 21.44 12.92 -16.98
C GLN A 169 20.08 12.72 -16.34
N GLY A 170 19.98 12.90 -15.02
CA GLY A 170 18.73 12.79 -14.30
C GLY A 170 17.77 13.93 -14.65
N LYS A 171 16.50 13.60 -14.89
CA LYS A 171 15.42 14.58 -15.00
C LYS A 171 14.54 14.49 -13.78
N HIS A 172 14.24 15.65 -13.18
CA HIS A 172 13.19 15.77 -12.21
C HIS A 172 11.84 15.72 -12.94
N CYS A 173 10.98 14.79 -12.56
CA CYS A 173 9.63 14.70 -13.06
C CYS A 173 8.66 14.82 -11.87
N THR A 174 7.71 15.73 -11.98
CA THR A 174 6.54 15.74 -11.10
C THR A 174 5.62 14.63 -11.58
N LEU A 175 5.25 13.70 -10.70
CA LEU A 175 4.28 12.66 -11.02
C LEU A 175 2.88 13.24 -10.86
N ASN A 176 2.07 13.14 -11.91
CA ASN A 176 0.65 13.38 -11.77
C ASN A 176 0.05 12.27 -10.90
N SER A 177 -0.83 12.66 -9.98
CA SER A 177 -1.59 11.75 -9.11
C SER A 177 -2.33 10.68 -9.91
N CYS A 178 -2.43 9.48 -9.33
CA CYS A 178 -3.29 8.40 -9.83
C CYS A 178 -4.75 8.83 -9.92
#